data_b7579b559cca31b57263a5777e38a783
#
_entry.id   b7579b559cca31b57263a5777e38a783
#
_cell.length_a   1.000
_cell.length_b   1.000
_cell.length_c   1.000
_cell.angle_alpha   90.00
_cell.angle_beta   90.00
_cell.angle_gamma   90.00
#
_symmetry.space_group_name_H-M   'P 1'
#
loop_
_entity.id
_entity.type
_entity.pdbx_description
1 polymer ?
#
loop_
_entity_poly.entity_id
_entity_poly.type
_entity_poly.pdbx_seq_one_letter_code
_entity_poly.pdbx_strand_id
1 'polypeptide(L)'
;MRIYLAGPFFNEKQLETIQLIEKEFDKHGLDYFSPRKGGGSIAHLPLEEKKKESKRIYDSNVEEMVKANVLFAVVDGRDTGTVYEMGYFKCLTVATPKPRYSITYTNENFGLNIMLKESVDAHVVGQEELEKFSALISS
;
A
#
# COMPACT_ATOMS: atom_id res chain seq x y z
N MET A 1 7.30 8.76 -11.17
CA MET A 1 6.42 8.74 -9.98
C MET A 1 6.42 7.32 -9.43
N ARG A 2 6.69 7.15 -8.13
CA ARG A 2 6.78 5.83 -7.48
C ARG A 2 5.63 5.64 -6.49
N ILE A 3 5.01 4.47 -6.55
CA ILE A 3 3.88 4.09 -5.69
C ILE A 3 4.36 3.09 -4.64
N TYR A 4 3.93 3.25 -3.39
CA TYR A 4 3.99 2.22 -2.36
C TYR A 4 2.61 1.58 -2.23
N LEU A 5 2.51 0.30 -2.54
CA LEU A 5 1.25 -0.45 -2.43
C LEU A 5 1.15 -1.08 -1.05
N ALA A 6 0.41 -0.42 -0.17
CA ALA A 6 0.13 -0.91 1.19
C ALA A 6 -1.14 -1.78 1.19
N GLY A 7 -1.11 -2.87 1.91
CA GLY A 7 -2.30 -3.71 2.06
C GLY A 7 -1.97 -5.09 2.59
N PRO A 8 -2.96 -5.76 3.20
CA PRO A 8 -2.79 -7.12 3.69
C PRO A 8 -2.76 -8.14 2.54
N PHE A 9 -1.98 -9.20 2.72
CA PHE A 9 -1.88 -10.33 1.79
C PHE A 9 -1.81 -11.68 2.54
N PHE A 10 -2.51 -11.75 3.67
CA PHE A 10 -2.39 -12.86 4.64
C PHE A 10 -3.42 -13.96 4.45
N ASN A 11 -4.43 -13.75 3.62
CA ASN A 11 -5.40 -14.76 3.21
C ASN A 11 -5.63 -14.67 1.69
N GLU A 12 -6.36 -15.64 1.14
CA GLU A 12 -6.58 -15.77 -0.29
C GLU A 12 -7.26 -14.53 -0.89
N LYS A 13 -8.32 -14.04 -0.26
CA LYS A 13 -9.06 -12.86 -0.73
C LYS A 13 -8.20 -11.60 -0.73
N GLN A 14 -7.42 -11.39 0.31
CA GLN A 14 -6.49 -10.26 0.39
C GLN A 14 -5.42 -10.34 -0.69
N LEU A 15 -4.86 -11.53 -0.88
CA LEU A 15 -3.85 -11.77 -1.92
C LEU A 15 -4.41 -11.52 -3.32
N GLU A 16 -5.61 -11.98 -3.62
CA GLU A 16 -6.29 -11.74 -4.89
C GLU A 16 -6.45 -10.22 -5.15
N THR A 17 -6.85 -9.47 -4.14
CA THR A 17 -7.00 -8.00 -4.26
C THR A 17 -5.66 -7.33 -4.58
N ILE A 18 -4.60 -7.67 -3.86
CA ILE A 18 -3.26 -7.12 -4.11
C ILE A 18 -2.78 -7.48 -5.52
N GLN A 19 -2.94 -8.73 -5.94
CA GLN A 19 -2.54 -9.19 -7.28
C GLN A 19 -3.34 -8.50 -8.39
N LEU A 20 -4.63 -8.23 -8.17
CA LEU A 20 -5.45 -7.47 -9.12
C LEU A 20 -4.88 -6.06 -9.32
N ILE A 21 -4.52 -5.39 -8.23
CA ILE A 21 -3.95 -4.04 -8.27
C ILE A 21 -2.58 -4.05 -8.95
N GLU A 22 -1.72 -4.98 -8.59
CA GLU A 22 -0.40 -5.15 -9.22
C GLU A 22 -0.51 -5.36 -10.74
N LYS A 23 -1.41 -6.23 -11.15
CA LYS A 23 -1.66 -6.50 -12.57
C LYS A 23 -2.13 -5.24 -13.31
N GLU A 24 -2.98 -4.44 -12.68
CA GLU A 24 -3.44 -3.20 -13.28
C GLU A 24 -2.31 -2.16 -13.36
N PHE A 25 -1.48 -2.07 -12.35
CA PHE A 25 -0.29 -1.19 -12.37
C PHE A 25 0.71 -1.63 -13.45
N ASP A 26 0.97 -2.94 -13.55
CA ASP A 26 1.85 -3.50 -14.59
C ASP A 26 1.35 -3.19 -16.01
N LYS A 27 0.04 -3.34 -16.24
CA LYS A 27 -0.62 -3.02 -17.52
C LYS A 27 -0.39 -1.57 -17.95
N HIS A 28 -0.33 -0.67 -17.00
CA HIS A 28 -0.10 0.76 -17.25
C HIS A 28 1.37 1.20 -17.10
N GLY A 29 2.29 0.26 -16.89
CA GLY A 29 3.72 0.55 -16.76
C GLY A 29 4.07 1.44 -15.56
N LEU A 30 3.29 1.36 -14.47
CA LEU A 30 3.52 2.15 -13.28
C LEU A 30 4.70 1.59 -12.45
N ASP A 31 5.52 2.49 -11.91
CA ASP A 31 6.59 2.12 -10.98
C ASP A 31 6.01 2.00 -9.56
N TYR A 32 6.04 0.79 -9.00
CA TYR A 32 5.52 0.56 -7.66
C TYR A 32 6.36 -0.44 -6.87
N PHE A 33 6.27 -0.34 -5.56
CA PHE A 33 6.78 -1.32 -4.61
C PHE A 33 5.60 -2.02 -3.91
N SER A 34 5.63 -3.34 -3.90
CA SER A 34 4.67 -4.17 -3.16
C SER A 34 5.40 -4.99 -2.11
N PRO A 35 5.10 -4.82 -0.80
CA PRO A 35 5.78 -5.54 0.28
C PRO A 35 5.77 -7.05 0.15
N ARG A 36 4.70 -7.64 -0.38
CA ARG A 36 4.63 -9.10 -0.58
C ARG A 36 5.72 -9.63 -1.54
N LYS A 37 6.12 -8.83 -2.52
CA LYS A 37 7.19 -9.18 -3.48
C LYS A 37 8.58 -9.04 -2.85
N GLY A 38 8.70 -8.22 -1.81
CA GLY A 38 9.97 -7.92 -1.14
C GLY A 38 10.39 -8.91 -0.05
N GLY A 39 9.47 -9.67 0.54
CA GLY A 39 9.82 -10.54 1.67
C GLY A 39 8.91 -11.73 1.89
N GLY A 40 7.67 -11.69 1.45
CA GLY A 40 6.71 -12.78 1.67
C GLY A 40 6.41 -13.05 3.14
N SER A 41 5.93 -14.27 3.43
CA SER A 41 5.64 -14.71 4.80
C SER A 41 6.89 -15.27 5.49
N ILE A 42 7.10 -14.85 6.73
CA ILE A 42 8.20 -15.30 7.59
C ILE A 42 7.72 -16.22 8.72
N ALA A 43 6.44 -16.57 8.75
CA ALA A 43 5.86 -17.35 9.86
C ALA A 43 6.53 -18.71 10.07
N HIS A 44 7.06 -19.32 9.02
CA HIS A 44 7.72 -20.63 9.03
C HIS A 44 9.20 -20.60 9.43
N LEU A 45 9.79 -19.42 9.57
CA LEU A 45 11.22 -19.28 9.89
C LEU A 45 11.51 -19.56 11.37
N PRO A 46 12.71 -20.09 11.71
CA PRO A 46 13.20 -20.14 13.09
C PRO A 46 13.22 -18.76 13.73
N LEU A 47 13.10 -18.70 15.06
CA LEU A 47 12.95 -17.44 15.81
C LEU A 47 14.05 -16.40 15.49
N GLU A 48 15.31 -16.81 15.45
CA GLU A 48 16.43 -15.89 15.21
C GLU A 48 16.43 -15.36 13.77
N GLU A 49 16.13 -16.21 12.78
CA GLU A 49 16.00 -15.79 11.40
C GLU A 49 14.76 -14.91 11.21
N LYS A 50 13.67 -15.22 11.88
CA LYS A 50 12.44 -14.44 11.89
C LYS A 50 12.66 -13.02 12.41
N LYS A 51 13.46 -12.85 13.47
CA LYS A 51 13.82 -11.53 13.99
C LYS A 51 14.62 -10.70 12.98
N LYS A 52 15.62 -11.30 12.34
CA LYS A 52 16.43 -10.64 11.31
C LYS A 52 15.59 -10.23 10.11
N GLU A 53 14.75 -11.14 9.61
CA GLU A 53 13.87 -10.87 8.47
C GLU A 53 12.79 -9.84 8.79
N SER A 54 12.21 -9.86 10.00
CA SER A 54 11.24 -8.84 10.42
C SER A 54 11.84 -7.45 10.38
N LYS A 55 13.05 -7.28 10.91
CA LYS A 55 13.76 -5.99 10.87
C LYS A 55 14.09 -5.58 9.44
N ARG A 56 14.59 -6.50 8.63
CA ARG A 56 14.92 -6.23 7.22
C ARG A 56 13.68 -5.77 6.44
N ILE A 57 12.56 -6.46 6.61
CA ILE A 57 11.29 -6.11 5.95
C ILE A 57 10.81 -4.73 6.40
N TYR A 58 10.83 -4.47 7.70
CA TYR A 58 10.45 -3.16 8.25
C TYR A 58 11.32 -2.03 7.67
N ASP A 59 12.64 -2.18 7.71
CA ASP A 59 13.58 -1.17 7.21
C ASP A 59 13.38 -0.94 5.71
N SER A 60 13.21 -2.01 4.93
CA SER A 60 12.93 -1.94 3.49
C SER A 60 11.62 -1.22 3.18
N ASN A 61 10.56 -1.55 3.91
CA ASN A 61 9.26 -0.91 3.71
C ASN A 61 9.30 0.58 4.04
N VAL A 62 9.96 0.97 5.13
CA VAL A 62 10.15 2.38 5.51
C VAL A 62 10.95 3.12 4.43
N GLU A 63 12.06 2.54 3.96
CA GLU A 63 12.87 3.13 2.90
C GLU A 63 12.07 3.36 1.62
N GLU A 64 11.26 2.38 1.22
CA GLU A 64 10.42 2.48 0.03
C GLU A 64 9.29 3.51 0.19
N MET A 65 8.70 3.64 1.39
CA MET A 65 7.75 4.71 1.68
C MET A 65 8.39 6.10 1.54
N VAL A 66 9.62 6.25 2.02
CA VAL A 66 10.35 7.54 1.89
C VAL A 66 10.60 7.89 0.41
N LYS A 67 10.90 6.91 -0.42
CA LYS A 67 11.09 7.09 -1.88
C LYS A 67 9.79 7.40 -2.61
N ALA A 68 8.66 6.90 -2.12
CA ALA A 68 7.39 6.97 -2.82
C ALA A 68 6.82 8.40 -2.91
N ASN A 69 6.09 8.64 -3.99
CA ASN A 69 5.27 9.85 -4.20
C ASN A 69 3.79 9.58 -3.87
N VAL A 70 3.37 8.33 -3.98
CA VAL A 70 1.98 7.91 -3.75
C VAL A 70 1.98 6.71 -2.81
N LEU A 71 1.17 6.79 -1.77
CA LEU A 71 0.73 5.63 -1.01
C LEU A 71 -0.60 5.18 -1.59
N PHE A 72 -0.69 3.94 -2.05
CA PHE A 72 -1.94 3.31 -2.47
C PHE A 72 -2.27 2.21 -1.48
N ALA A 73 -3.26 2.44 -0.62
CA ALA A 73 -3.54 1.62 0.55
C ALA A 73 -4.86 0.85 0.41
N VAL A 74 -4.79 -0.47 0.42
CA VAL A 74 -5.97 -1.35 0.48
C VAL A 74 -6.46 -1.40 1.92
N VAL A 75 -7.63 -0.84 2.17
CA VAL A 75 -8.20 -0.71 3.53
C VAL A 75 -9.25 -1.75 3.86
N ASP A 76 -9.58 -2.64 2.95
CA ASP A 76 -10.37 -3.83 3.22
C ASP A 76 -9.66 -4.71 4.26
N GLY A 77 -10.41 -5.27 5.21
CA GLY A 77 -9.87 -6.14 6.25
C GLY A 77 -9.26 -5.40 7.45
N ARG A 78 -9.17 -4.10 7.42
CA ARG A 78 -8.70 -3.26 8.54
C ARG A 78 -7.38 -3.70 9.14
N ASP A 79 -6.41 -4.01 8.27
CA ASP A 79 -5.09 -4.45 8.68
C ASP A 79 -4.33 -3.35 9.43
N THR A 80 -3.83 -3.68 10.62
CA THR A 80 -3.12 -2.71 11.47
C THR A 80 -1.80 -2.23 10.88
N GLY A 81 -1.10 -3.11 10.14
CA GLY A 81 0.13 -2.73 9.44
C GLY A 81 -0.13 -1.68 8.36
N THR A 82 -1.17 -1.87 7.57
CA THR A 82 -1.60 -0.91 6.55
C THR A 82 -1.97 0.44 7.18
N VAL A 83 -2.69 0.44 8.29
CA VAL A 83 -3.03 1.66 9.04
C VAL A 83 -1.79 2.39 9.55
N TYR A 84 -0.81 1.64 10.09
CA TYR A 84 0.48 2.20 10.50
C TYR A 84 1.18 2.90 9.33
N GLU A 85 1.25 2.24 8.18
CA GLU A 85 1.89 2.79 6.96
C GLU A 85 1.18 4.05 6.48
N MET A 86 -0.15 4.10 6.53
CA MET A 86 -0.93 5.29 6.19
C MET A 86 -0.57 6.49 7.09
N GLY A 87 -0.49 6.27 8.40
CA GLY A 87 -0.10 7.31 9.36
C GLY A 87 1.34 7.76 9.17
N TYR A 88 2.25 6.83 8.97
CA TYR A 88 3.66 7.11 8.70
C TYR A 88 3.83 7.97 7.43
N PHE A 89 3.18 7.57 6.35
CA PHE A 89 3.25 8.29 5.07
C PHE A 89 2.64 9.69 5.17
N LYS A 90 1.55 9.85 5.93
CA LYS A 90 0.96 11.17 6.20
C LYS A 90 1.95 12.08 6.95
N CYS A 91 2.66 11.56 7.93
CA CYS A 91 3.74 12.28 8.61
C CYS A 91 4.82 12.74 7.63
N LEU A 92 5.26 11.89 6.73
CA LEU A 92 6.23 12.26 5.69
C LEU A 92 5.72 13.39 4.80
N THR A 93 4.44 13.34 4.43
CA THR A 93 3.80 14.37 3.60
C THR A 93 3.83 15.75 4.27
N VAL A 94 3.61 15.78 5.58
CA VAL A 94 3.61 17.05 6.35
C VAL A 94 5.04 17.53 6.67
N ALA A 95 5.94 16.61 6.98
CA ALA A 95 7.27 16.92 7.50
C ALA A 95 8.32 17.22 6.43
N THR A 96 8.07 16.87 5.17
CA THR A 96 9.05 17.01 4.08
C THR A 96 8.45 17.77 2.90
N PRO A 97 9.28 18.52 2.12
CA PRO A 97 8.77 19.31 0.99
C PRO A 97 8.45 18.47 -0.26
N LYS A 98 8.80 17.20 -0.27
CA LYS A 98 8.51 16.31 -1.41
C LYS A 98 7.00 16.13 -1.57
N PRO A 99 6.43 16.38 -2.77
CA PRO A 99 5.01 16.12 -3.01
C PRO A 99 4.67 14.65 -2.83
N ARG A 100 3.68 14.37 -1.99
CA ARG A 100 3.18 13.01 -1.70
C ARG A 100 1.66 13.02 -1.61
N TYR A 101 1.06 11.93 -2.10
CA TYR A 101 -0.39 11.75 -2.10
C TYR A 101 -0.74 10.38 -1.51
N SER A 102 -1.80 10.33 -0.73
CA SER A 102 -2.34 9.09 -0.16
C SER A 102 -3.69 8.76 -0.79
N ILE A 103 -3.82 7.56 -1.29
CA ILE A 103 -5.01 7.04 -1.97
C ILE A 103 -5.45 5.77 -1.25
N THR A 104 -6.73 5.64 -0.91
CA THR A 104 -7.28 4.37 -0.41
C THR A 104 -7.96 3.59 -1.51
N TYR A 105 -7.92 2.27 -1.40
CA TYR A 105 -8.65 1.33 -2.24
C TYR A 105 -9.53 0.43 -1.39
N THR A 106 -10.77 0.24 -1.85
CA THR A 106 -11.69 -0.75 -1.32
C THR A 106 -12.36 -1.51 -2.46
N ASN A 107 -12.64 -2.80 -2.28
CA ASN A 107 -13.43 -3.56 -3.26
C ASN A 107 -14.88 -3.11 -3.29
N GLU A 108 -15.41 -2.74 -2.12
CA GLU A 108 -16.78 -2.29 -1.94
C GLU A 108 -16.81 -1.01 -1.12
N ASN A 109 -17.76 -0.14 -1.41
CA ASN A 109 -17.92 1.08 -0.65
C ASN A 109 -18.39 0.77 0.77
N PHE A 110 -17.57 1.10 1.75
CA PHE A 110 -17.91 1.02 3.17
C PHE A 110 -17.40 2.25 3.93
N GLY A 111 -17.97 2.50 5.10
CA GLY A 111 -17.56 3.63 5.93
C GLY A 111 -16.14 3.46 6.47
N LEU A 112 -15.25 4.35 6.10
CA LEU A 112 -13.93 4.44 6.70
C LEU A 112 -13.97 5.15 8.05
N ASN A 113 -13.06 4.75 8.95
CA ASN A 113 -12.78 5.53 10.15
C ASN A 113 -12.41 6.97 9.76
N ILE A 114 -12.90 7.94 10.52
CA ILE A 114 -12.73 9.38 10.21
C ILE A 114 -11.25 9.78 10.07
N MET A 115 -10.35 9.21 10.86
CA MET A 115 -8.92 9.51 10.79
C MET A 115 -8.33 9.06 9.46
N LEU A 116 -8.72 7.90 8.96
CA LEU A 116 -8.28 7.39 7.66
C LEU A 116 -8.92 8.16 6.52
N LYS A 117 -10.22 8.41 6.60
CA LYS A 117 -10.98 9.12 5.58
C LYS A 117 -10.43 10.54 5.32
N GLU A 118 -10.19 11.29 6.40
CA GLU A 118 -9.78 12.69 6.29
C GLU A 118 -8.27 12.86 6.04
N SER A 119 -7.46 11.80 6.26
CA SER A 119 -6.01 11.86 6.05
C SER A 119 -5.57 11.61 4.61
N VAL A 120 -6.46 11.16 3.73
CA VAL A 120 -6.11 10.80 2.35
C VAL A 120 -6.65 11.80 1.32
N ASP A 121 -6.03 11.81 0.15
CA ASP A 121 -6.35 12.75 -0.92
C ASP A 121 -7.47 12.25 -1.83
N ALA A 122 -7.62 10.92 -1.97
CA ALA A 122 -8.67 10.31 -2.78
C ALA A 122 -9.01 8.90 -2.33
N HIS A 123 -10.18 8.43 -2.77
CA HIS A 123 -10.68 7.08 -2.56
C HIS A 123 -10.96 6.43 -3.91
N VAL A 124 -10.53 5.19 -4.08
CA VAL A 124 -10.78 4.35 -5.26
C VAL A 124 -11.62 3.16 -4.83
N VAL A 125 -12.79 2.99 -5.42
CA VAL A 125 -13.74 1.94 -5.05
C VAL A 125 -13.97 1.00 -6.23
N GLY A 126 -13.53 -0.24 -6.09
CA GLY A 126 -13.73 -1.27 -7.09
C GLY A 126 -12.82 -1.17 -8.30
N GLN A 127 -12.93 -2.20 -9.14
CA GLN A 127 -12.02 -2.38 -10.28
C GLN A 127 -12.13 -1.28 -11.34
N GLU A 128 -13.34 -0.81 -11.64
CA GLU A 128 -13.54 0.23 -12.66
C GLU A 128 -12.84 1.55 -12.29
N GLU A 129 -12.92 1.95 -11.02
CA GLU A 129 -12.23 3.15 -10.56
C GLU A 129 -10.71 2.93 -10.50
N LEU A 130 -10.25 1.72 -10.16
CA LEU A 130 -8.84 1.36 -10.23
C LEU A 130 -8.28 1.52 -11.64
N GLU A 131 -9.00 1.04 -12.65
CA GLU A 131 -8.60 1.18 -14.06
C GLU A 131 -8.50 2.67 -14.47
N LYS A 132 -9.50 3.46 -14.10
CA LYS A 132 -9.50 4.92 -14.37
C LYS A 132 -8.33 5.63 -13.67
N PHE A 133 -8.10 5.31 -12.40
CA PHE A 133 -6.98 5.86 -11.63
C PHE A 133 -5.63 5.52 -12.28
N SER A 134 -5.41 4.24 -12.61
CA SER A 134 -4.16 3.77 -13.21
C SER A 134 -3.88 4.43 -14.56
N ALA A 135 -4.91 4.56 -15.39
CA ALA A 135 -4.82 5.26 -16.67
C ALA A 135 -4.48 6.75 -16.49
N LEU A 136 -5.10 7.41 -15.51
CA LEU A 136 -4.87 8.82 -15.23
C LEU A 136 -3.44 9.13 -14.81
N ILE A 137 -2.89 8.33 -13.91
CA ILE A 137 -1.55 8.57 -13.36
C ILE A 137 -0.41 8.10 -14.26
N SER A 138 -0.70 7.27 -15.26
CA SER A 138 0.26 6.81 -16.27
C SER A 138 0.43 7.77 -17.43
N SER A 139 -0.48 8.68 -17.59
CA SER A 139 -0.48 9.66 -18.70
C SER A 139 0.48 10.83 -18.50
#